data_07956eb16eeb6acdda556438873af0fd
#
_entry.id   07956eb16eeb6acdda556438873af0fd
#
_cell.length_a   1.000
_cell.length_b   1.000
_cell.length_c   1.000
_cell.angle_alpha   90.00
_cell.angle_beta   90.00
_cell.angle_gamma   90.00
#
_symmetry.space_group_name_H-M   'P 1'
#
loop_
_entity.id
_entity.type
_entity.pdbx_description
1 polymer ?
#
loop_
_entity_poly.entity_id
_entity_poly.type
_entity_poly.pdbx_seq_one_letter_code
_entity_poly.pdbx_strand_id
1 'polypeptide(L)'
;MAEALSFSLVAGEASGDLLAGLLLGGMRDRWPDMHSAGIGGPCMAALGFEPWWPYEKLAVRGYVEVLRHYREIVGIRNQLRERLLANPPSAFIGVDAPDFNLDLERDLKAQGIPTIHFVCPSIWAWRADRVEKIRQSVDHVLCIFPFETDLLAQHGIDATYVLSLIHI
;
A
#
# COMPACT_ATOMS: atom_id res chain seq x y z
N MET A 1 29.22 -0.07 -5.07
CA MET A 1 28.35 -0.79 -4.13
C MET A 1 26.94 -0.54 -4.58
N ALA A 2 26.14 -1.58 -4.84
CA ALA A 2 24.72 -1.39 -5.13
C ALA A 2 24.07 -0.81 -3.86
N GLU A 3 23.32 0.28 -4.02
CA GLU A 3 22.55 0.88 -2.94
C GLU A 3 21.52 -0.14 -2.44
N ALA A 4 21.43 -0.35 -1.13
CA ALA A 4 20.49 -1.30 -0.56
C ALA A 4 19.06 -0.87 -0.91
N LEU A 5 18.23 -1.80 -1.41
CA LEU A 5 16.84 -1.51 -1.74
C LEU A 5 16.06 -1.10 -0.50
N SER A 6 15.28 -0.05 -0.61
CA SER A 6 14.41 0.44 0.44
C SER A 6 12.96 0.48 -0.04
N PHE A 7 12.05 -0.05 0.78
CA PHE A 7 10.63 -0.09 0.48
C PHE A 7 9.85 0.59 1.59
N SER A 8 8.86 1.40 1.23
CA SER A 8 7.93 1.93 2.21
C SER A 8 6.56 1.28 2.00
N LEU A 9 5.95 0.82 3.11
CA LEU A 9 4.66 0.15 3.06
C LEU A 9 3.67 0.81 4.02
N VAL A 10 2.40 0.81 3.63
CA VAL A 10 1.29 1.23 4.50
C VAL A 10 0.21 0.17 4.52
N ALA A 11 -0.01 -0.42 5.70
CA ALA A 11 -1.15 -1.26 6.01
C ALA A 11 -2.04 -0.55 7.04
N GLY A 12 -3.32 -0.40 6.74
CA GLY A 12 -4.25 0.42 7.55
C GLY A 12 -5.03 -0.36 8.61
N GLU A 13 -4.94 -1.69 8.63
CA GLU A 13 -5.66 -2.55 9.56
C GLU A 13 -5.01 -3.93 9.69
N ALA A 14 -5.51 -4.77 10.60
CA ALA A 14 -4.92 -6.10 10.88
C ALA A 14 -4.88 -7.03 9.66
N SER A 15 -5.89 -6.99 8.80
CA SER A 15 -5.92 -7.76 7.54
C SER A 15 -4.82 -7.31 6.57
N GLY A 16 -4.63 -6.01 6.45
CA GLY A 16 -3.55 -5.42 5.65
C GLY A 16 -2.17 -5.74 6.21
N ASP A 17 -1.99 -5.71 7.54
CA ASP A 17 -0.74 -6.09 8.20
C ASP A 17 -0.35 -7.54 7.93
N LEU A 18 -1.33 -8.46 7.97
CA LEU A 18 -1.11 -9.87 7.62
C LEU A 18 -0.66 -10.01 6.16
N LEU A 19 -1.39 -9.40 5.23
CA LEU A 19 -1.07 -9.46 3.80
C LEU A 19 0.29 -8.84 3.48
N ALA A 20 0.57 -7.69 4.06
CA ALA A 20 1.86 -7.01 3.92
C ALA A 20 3.00 -7.85 4.51
N GLY A 21 2.76 -8.55 5.63
CA GLY A 21 3.73 -9.47 6.21
C GLY A 21 4.08 -10.61 5.26
N LEU A 22 3.08 -11.23 4.62
CA LEU A 22 3.32 -12.29 3.62
C LEU A 22 4.12 -11.76 2.42
N LEU A 23 3.79 -10.58 1.92
CA LEU A 23 4.53 -9.92 0.84
C LEU A 23 5.98 -9.65 1.26
N LEU A 24 6.20 -9.09 2.44
CA LEU A 24 7.53 -8.80 2.99
C LEU A 24 8.37 -10.07 3.13
N GLY A 25 7.78 -11.19 3.56
CA GLY A 25 8.44 -12.48 3.63
C GLY A 25 9.03 -12.88 2.27
N GLY A 26 8.21 -12.89 1.23
CA GLY A 26 8.67 -13.20 -0.13
C GLY A 26 9.69 -12.19 -0.68
N MET A 27 9.54 -10.90 -0.34
CA MET A 27 10.50 -9.87 -0.75
C MET A 27 11.87 -10.11 -0.07
N ARG A 28 11.91 -10.48 1.22
CA ARG A 28 13.15 -10.76 1.94
C ARG A 28 13.85 -12.00 1.44
N ASP A 29 13.12 -13.02 1.00
CA ASP A 29 13.72 -14.19 0.36
C ASP A 29 14.50 -13.80 -0.91
N ARG A 30 14.02 -12.79 -1.61
CA ARG A 30 14.66 -12.29 -2.85
C ARG A 30 15.73 -11.24 -2.59
N TRP A 31 15.52 -10.36 -1.61
CA TRP A 31 16.40 -9.25 -1.23
C TRP A 31 16.64 -9.23 0.29
N PRO A 32 17.52 -10.10 0.81
CA PRO A 32 17.73 -10.23 2.27
C PRO A 32 18.17 -8.94 2.96
N ASP A 33 18.93 -8.09 2.26
CA ASP A 33 19.48 -6.84 2.79
C ASP A 33 18.56 -5.62 2.58
N MET A 34 17.32 -5.82 2.12
CA MET A 34 16.40 -4.72 1.92
C MET A 34 16.00 -4.07 3.25
N HIS A 35 15.81 -2.74 3.21
CA HIS A 35 15.17 -1.99 4.29
C HIS A 35 13.67 -1.81 4.00
N SER A 36 12.84 -1.91 5.04
CA SER A 36 11.40 -1.68 4.91
C SER A 36 10.86 -0.91 6.11
N ALA A 37 10.07 0.14 5.86
CA ALA A 37 9.54 1.02 6.90
C ALA A 37 8.21 1.68 6.48
N GLY A 38 7.45 2.21 7.44
CA GLY A 38 6.22 2.93 7.17
C GLY A 38 5.13 2.72 8.23
N ILE A 39 3.90 2.40 7.82
CA ILE A 39 2.79 2.12 8.72
C ILE A 39 2.43 0.64 8.65
N GLY A 40 2.46 -0.03 9.78
CA GLY A 40 2.19 -1.46 9.86
C GLY A 40 2.02 -1.94 11.30
N GLY A 41 1.88 -3.24 11.43
CA GLY A 41 1.62 -3.89 12.70
C GLY A 41 2.59 -5.03 13.02
N PRO A 42 2.20 -5.91 13.95
CA PRO A 42 3.08 -6.95 14.47
C PRO A 42 3.51 -7.99 13.42
N CYS A 43 2.67 -8.30 12.43
CA CYS A 43 3.03 -9.27 11.38
C CYS A 43 4.19 -8.74 10.52
N MET A 44 4.15 -7.47 10.14
CA MET A 44 5.23 -6.82 9.40
C MET A 44 6.47 -6.65 10.29
N ALA A 45 6.30 -6.21 11.53
CA ALA A 45 7.39 -5.99 12.47
C ALA A 45 8.20 -7.28 12.77
N ALA A 46 7.53 -8.43 12.85
CA ALA A 46 8.16 -9.73 13.03
C ALA A 46 9.14 -10.09 11.90
N LEU A 47 9.01 -9.46 10.74
CA LEU A 47 9.88 -9.62 9.57
C LEU A 47 10.91 -8.49 9.43
N GLY A 48 11.15 -7.71 10.49
CA GLY A 48 12.12 -6.62 10.49
C GLY A 48 11.67 -5.34 9.77
N PHE A 49 10.36 -5.15 9.63
CA PHE A 49 9.79 -3.88 9.22
C PHE A 49 9.89 -2.84 10.34
N GLU A 50 10.27 -1.62 10.00
CA GLU A 50 10.34 -0.49 10.94
C GLU A 50 9.02 0.31 10.93
N PRO A 51 8.13 0.14 11.93
CA PRO A 51 6.89 0.90 12.00
C PRO A 51 7.18 2.34 12.47
N TRP A 52 6.89 3.32 11.62
CA TRP A 52 6.93 4.75 11.98
C TRP A 52 5.65 5.18 12.68
N TRP A 53 4.51 4.59 12.30
CA TRP A 53 3.22 4.68 13.00
C TRP A 53 2.58 3.29 13.05
N PRO A 54 1.88 2.97 14.14
CA PRO A 54 1.10 1.74 14.25
C PRO A 54 -0.17 1.83 13.37
N TYR A 55 -0.59 0.73 12.77
CA TYR A 55 -1.76 0.69 11.88
C TYR A 55 -3.07 1.09 12.57
N GLU A 56 -3.16 0.94 13.89
CA GLU A 56 -4.32 1.32 14.68
C GLU A 56 -4.67 2.80 14.54
N LYS A 57 -3.71 3.63 14.19
CA LYS A 57 -3.93 5.05 13.90
C LYS A 57 -4.79 5.28 12.65
N LEU A 58 -4.82 4.33 11.72
CA LEU A 58 -5.63 4.36 10.52
C LEU A 58 -6.91 3.53 10.63
N ALA A 59 -6.95 2.56 11.55
CA ALA A 59 -8.06 1.61 11.76
C ALA A 59 -9.22 2.25 12.55
N VAL A 60 -9.79 3.34 12.02
CA VAL A 60 -10.93 4.03 12.66
C VAL A 60 -12.24 3.44 12.15
N ARG A 61 -13.05 2.91 13.07
CA ARG A 61 -14.36 2.30 12.77
C ARG A 61 -15.50 3.25 13.12
N GLY A 62 -16.36 3.50 12.12
CA GLY A 62 -17.59 4.27 12.29
C GLY A 62 -17.47 5.76 11.90
N TYR A 63 -18.57 6.31 11.34
CA TYR A 63 -18.61 7.67 10.78
C TYR A 63 -18.24 8.77 11.77
N VAL A 64 -18.62 8.64 13.04
CA VAL A 64 -18.34 9.65 14.08
C VAL A 64 -16.87 9.65 14.48
N GLU A 65 -16.27 8.48 14.57
CA GLU A 65 -14.84 8.34 14.87
C GLU A 65 -13.98 8.82 13.70
N VAL A 66 -14.35 8.49 12.46
CA VAL A 66 -13.68 9.01 11.26
C VAL A 66 -13.64 10.53 11.26
N LEU A 67 -14.75 11.21 11.56
CA LEU A 67 -14.80 12.67 11.61
C LEU A 67 -13.90 13.26 12.72
N ARG A 68 -13.83 12.62 13.88
CA ARG A 68 -12.94 13.05 14.98
C ARG A 68 -11.46 12.88 14.66
N HIS A 69 -11.11 11.79 14.02
CA HIS A 69 -9.72 11.43 13.71
C HIS A 69 -9.28 11.87 12.31
N TYR A 70 -10.18 12.42 11.50
CA TYR A 70 -9.88 12.80 10.11
C TYR A 70 -8.64 13.71 10.00
N ARG A 71 -8.55 14.72 10.88
CA ARG A 71 -7.39 15.63 10.90
C ARG A 71 -6.10 14.92 11.28
N GLU A 72 -6.15 13.95 12.21
CA GLU A 72 -4.99 13.14 12.59
C GLU A 72 -4.55 12.25 11.42
N ILE A 73 -5.49 11.56 10.76
CA ILE A 73 -5.22 10.68 9.61
C ILE A 73 -4.60 11.48 8.46
N VAL A 74 -5.16 12.63 8.12
CA VAL A 74 -4.60 13.53 7.10
C VAL A 74 -3.23 14.07 7.53
N GLY A 75 -3.04 14.39 8.80
CA GLY A 75 -1.77 14.82 9.36
C GLY A 75 -0.69 13.74 9.23
N ILE A 76 -1.00 12.49 9.57
CA ILE A 76 -0.10 11.34 9.40
C ILE A 76 0.26 11.15 7.93
N ARG A 77 -0.74 11.20 7.03
CA ARG A 77 -0.50 11.08 5.58
C ARG A 77 0.45 12.15 5.06
N ASN A 78 0.26 13.39 5.46
CA ASN A 78 1.13 14.49 5.05
C ASN A 78 2.56 14.33 5.58
N GLN A 79 2.73 13.97 6.86
CA GLN A 79 4.05 13.73 7.45
C GLN A 79 4.75 12.55 6.76
N LEU A 80 4.02 11.49 6.48
CA LEU A 80 4.57 10.34 5.75
C LEU A 80 5.01 10.74 4.34
N ARG A 81 4.17 11.49 3.61
CA ARG A 81 4.53 12.02 2.29
C ARG A 81 5.81 12.85 2.33
N GLU A 82 5.92 13.81 3.25
CA GLU A 82 7.11 14.64 3.40
C GLU A 82 8.36 13.81 3.69
N ARG A 83 8.24 12.81 4.56
CA ARG A 83 9.34 11.90 4.89
C ARG A 83 9.81 11.09 3.69
N LEU A 84 8.86 10.57 2.89
CA LEU A 84 9.16 9.79 1.68
C LEU A 84 9.73 10.64 0.55
N LEU A 85 9.31 11.90 0.43
CA LEU A 85 9.88 12.83 -0.54
C LEU A 85 11.28 13.28 -0.17
N ALA A 86 11.57 13.42 1.14
CA ALA A 86 12.91 13.75 1.61
C ALA A 86 13.91 12.60 1.45
N ASN A 87 13.45 11.35 1.56
CA ASN A 87 14.25 10.14 1.40
C ASN A 87 13.47 9.12 0.56
N PRO A 88 13.49 9.25 -0.78
CA PRO A 88 12.67 8.43 -1.66
C PRO A 88 13.02 6.94 -1.55
N PRO A 89 12.03 6.07 -1.31
CA PRO A 89 12.24 4.64 -1.36
C PRO A 89 12.39 4.14 -2.81
N SER A 90 12.90 2.93 -2.97
CA SER A 90 12.95 2.23 -4.27
C SER A 90 11.54 1.99 -4.83
N ALA A 91 10.55 1.75 -3.94
CA ALA A 91 9.12 1.76 -4.26
C ALA A 91 8.29 1.98 -3.00
N PHE A 92 7.08 2.53 -3.19
CA PHE A 92 6.03 2.63 -2.18
C PHE A 92 4.96 1.57 -2.45
N ILE A 93 4.48 0.90 -1.41
CA ILE A 93 3.45 -0.15 -1.51
C ILE A 93 2.31 0.17 -0.54
N GLY A 94 1.17 0.58 -1.07
CA GLY A 94 -0.07 0.71 -0.30
C GLY A 94 -0.79 -0.63 -0.24
N VAL A 95 -1.11 -1.10 0.97
CA VAL A 95 -1.81 -2.36 1.18
C VAL A 95 -3.22 -2.09 1.64
N ASP A 96 -4.21 -2.40 0.79
CA ASP A 96 -5.63 -2.10 1.06
C ASP A 96 -5.84 -0.60 1.41
N ALA A 97 -6.82 -0.27 2.26
CA ALA A 97 -7.10 1.10 2.71
C ALA A 97 -7.04 2.17 1.59
N PRO A 98 -7.82 2.00 0.49
CA PRO A 98 -7.67 2.81 -0.72
C PRO A 98 -7.92 4.30 -0.50
N ASP A 99 -8.75 4.67 0.48
CA ASP A 99 -9.04 6.08 0.78
C ASP A 99 -7.82 6.82 1.39
N PHE A 100 -6.92 6.09 2.04
CA PHE A 100 -5.67 6.63 2.53
C PHE A 100 -4.56 6.50 1.48
N ASN A 101 -4.38 5.30 0.93
CA ASN A 101 -3.23 4.96 0.10
C ASN A 101 -3.27 5.60 -1.29
N LEU A 102 -4.41 5.58 -2.00
CA LEU A 102 -4.46 6.07 -3.38
C LEU A 102 -4.08 7.57 -3.50
N ASP A 103 -4.45 8.40 -2.54
CA ASP A 103 -4.08 9.81 -2.57
C ASP A 103 -2.56 10.00 -2.33
N LEU A 104 -1.99 9.21 -1.42
CA LEU A 104 -0.55 9.23 -1.16
C LEU A 104 0.23 8.68 -2.35
N GLU A 105 -0.20 7.56 -2.91
CA GLU A 105 0.39 6.94 -4.10
C GLU A 105 0.41 7.90 -5.28
N ARG A 106 -0.69 8.59 -5.54
CA ARG A 106 -0.76 9.61 -6.60
C ARG A 106 0.28 10.71 -6.41
N ASP A 107 0.39 11.21 -5.19
CA ASP A 107 1.34 12.30 -4.88
C ASP A 107 2.79 11.83 -5.03
N LEU A 108 3.11 10.60 -4.61
CA LEU A 108 4.44 9.98 -4.75
C LEU A 108 4.78 9.66 -6.21
N LYS A 109 3.83 9.09 -6.95
CA LYS A 109 3.97 8.79 -8.39
C LYS A 109 4.26 10.07 -9.19
N ALA A 110 3.58 11.18 -8.88
CA ALA A 110 3.82 12.47 -9.51
C ALA A 110 5.25 13.00 -9.29
N GLN A 111 5.95 12.51 -8.25
CA GLN A 111 7.35 12.84 -7.97
C GLN A 111 8.33 11.76 -8.47
N GLY A 112 7.85 10.79 -9.24
CA GLY A 112 8.69 9.75 -9.85
C GLY A 112 9.05 8.59 -8.92
N ILE A 113 8.41 8.46 -7.76
CA ILE A 113 8.57 7.31 -6.89
C ILE A 113 7.66 6.19 -7.40
N PRO A 114 8.18 4.99 -7.71
CA PRO A 114 7.36 3.86 -8.14
C PRO A 114 6.32 3.48 -7.07
N THR A 115 5.06 3.31 -7.50
CA THR A 115 3.93 3.04 -6.60
C THR A 115 3.23 1.75 -6.97
N ILE A 116 2.99 0.92 -5.97
CA ILE A 116 2.31 -0.37 -6.09
C ILE A 116 1.14 -0.40 -5.11
N HIS A 117 -0.06 -0.77 -5.57
CA HIS A 117 -1.20 -1.01 -4.69
C HIS A 117 -1.45 -2.51 -4.56
N PHE A 118 -1.44 -3.01 -3.34
CA PHE A 118 -1.74 -4.41 -3.05
C PHE A 118 -3.15 -4.55 -2.50
N VAL A 119 -3.94 -5.46 -3.03
CA VAL A 119 -5.38 -5.65 -2.88
C VAL A 119 -6.16 -4.62 -3.73
N CYS A 120 -6.58 -5.06 -4.92
CA CYS A 120 -7.36 -4.22 -5.84
C CYS A 120 -8.61 -3.64 -5.14
N PRO A 121 -8.79 -2.32 -5.14
CA PRO A 121 -10.04 -1.74 -4.66
C PRO A 121 -11.24 -2.27 -5.44
N SER A 122 -12.36 -2.48 -4.78
CA SER A 122 -13.59 -3.00 -5.40
C SER A 122 -14.09 -2.07 -6.52
N ILE A 123 -13.71 -2.34 -7.75
CA ILE A 123 -14.08 -1.57 -8.94
C ILE A 123 -15.30 -2.14 -9.66
N TRP A 124 -15.65 -3.41 -9.41
CA TRP A 124 -16.80 -4.10 -10.01
C TRP A 124 -18.14 -3.67 -9.40
N ALA A 125 -18.14 -3.01 -8.26
CA ALA A 125 -19.33 -2.54 -7.58
C ALA A 125 -19.59 -1.04 -7.86
N TRP A 126 -19.92 -0.66 -9.12
CA TRP A 126 -20.55 0.61 -9.50
C TRP A 126 -19.68 1.89 -9.52
N ARG A 127 -18.33 1.80 -9.63
CA ARG A 127 -17.47 3.00 -9.53
C ARG A 127 -16.42 3.11 -10.64
N ALA A 128 -16.86 3.55 -11.83
CA ALA A 128 -15.93 3.90 -12.91
C ALA A 128 -14.93 5.03 -12.51
N ASP A 129 -15.36 5.93 -11.62
CA ASP A 129 -14.52 6.99 -11.04
C ASP A 129 -13.31 6.45 -10.26
N ARG A 130 -13.46 5.28 -9.60
CA ARG A 130 -12.35 4.63 -8.90
C ARG A 130 -11.28 4.09 -9.83
N VAL A 131 -11.66 3.59 -11.00
CA VAL A 131 -10.69 3.08 -11.99
C VAL A 131 -9.74 4.19 -12.43
N GLU A 132 -10.28 5.36 -12.74
CA GLU A 132 -9.46 6.51 -13.12
C GLU A 132 -8.56 6.96 -11.96
N LYS A 133 -9.08 6.97 -10.73
CA LYS A 133 -8.27 7.28 -9.54
C LYS A 133 -7.12 6.27 -9.37
N ILE A 134 -7.36 4.96 -9.54
CA ILE A 134 -6.32 3.93 -9.48
C ILE A 134 -5.27 4.19 -10.56
N ARG A 135 -5.69 4.40 -11.80
CA ARG A 135 -4.79 4.65 -12.94
C ARG A 135 -3.84 5.84 -12.70
N GLN A 136 -4.35 6.89 -12.07
CA GLN A 136 -3.56 8.08 -11.75
C GLN A 136 -2.63 7.87 -10.54
N SER A 137 -2.99 6.95 -9.65
CA SER A 137 -2.31 6.79 -8.36
C SER A 137 -1.18 5.77 -8.38
N VAL A 138 -1.30 4.70 -9.20
CA VAL A 138 -0.37 3.57 -9.11
C VAL A 138 0.28 3.26 -10.45
N ASP A 139 1.47 2.66 -10.39
CA ASP A 139 2.15 2.10 -11.55
C ASP A 139 1.78 0.63 -11.74
N HIS A 140 1.45 -0.07 -10.65
CA HIS A 140 1.12 -1.49 -10.68
C HIS A 140 0.15 -1.88 -9.58
N VAL A 141 -0.73 -2.86 -9.84
CA VAL A 141 -1.65 -3.43 -8.85
C VAL A 141 -1.34 -4.90 -8.63
N LEU A 142 -1.19 -5.31 -7.37
CA LEU A 142 -1.13 -6.71 -6.98
C LEU A 142 -2.53 -7.18 -6.59
N CYS A 143 -3.08 -8.10 -7.36
CA CYS A 143 -4.45 -8.59 -7.24
C CYS A 143 -4.52 -9.90 -6.46
N ILE A 144 -5.54 -10.05 -5.64
CA ILE A 144 -5.81 -11.30 -4.90
C ILE A 144 -6.86 -12.18 -5.58
N PHE A 145 -7.53 -11.68 -6.63
CA PHE A 145 -8.45 -12.46 -7.46
C PHE A 145 -7.99 -12.45 -8.92
N PRO A 146 -8.03 -13.61 -9.62
CA PRO A 146 -7.55 -13.72 -11.00
C PRO A 146 -8.27 -12.81 -11.99
N PHE A 147 -9.59 -12.62 -11.83
CA PHE A 147 -10.39 -11.80 -12.75
C PHE A 147 -10.08 -10.31 -12.71
N GLU A 148 -9.45 -9.83 -11.63
CA GLU A 148 -9.12 -8.41 -11.46
C GLU A 148 -8.05 -7.96 -12.46
N THR A 149 -7.11 -8.82 -12.82
CA THR A 149 -6.05 -8.49 -13.78
C THR A 149 -6.62 -8.17 -15.16
N ASP A 150 -7.57 -8.97 -15.65
CA ASP A 150 -8.21 -8.73 -16.94
C ASP A 150 -9.05 -7.45 -16.93
N LEU A 151 -9.74 -7.21 -15.81
CA LEU A 151 -10.55 -6.01 -15.62
C LEU A 151 -9.68 -4.73 -15.60
N LEU A 152 -8.56 -4.76 -14.90
CA LEU A 152 -7.63 -3.63 -14.85
C LEU A 152 -6.92 -3.41 -16.19
N ALA A 153 -6.55 -4.48 -16.90
CA ALA A 153 -5.94 -4.40 -18.22
C ALA A 153 -6.84 -3.70 -19.25
N GLN A 154 -8.18 -3.92 -19.19
CA GLN A 154 -9.14 -3.22 -20.04
C GLN A 154 -9.13 -1.70 -19.84
N HIS A 155 -8.64 -1.22 -18.70
CA HIS A 155 -8.51 0.18 -18.36
C HIS A 155 -7.08 0.71 -18.45
N GLY A 156 -6.15 -0.07 -19.00
CA GLY A 156 -4.74 0.32 -19.16
C GLY A 156 -3.97 0.40 -17.85
N ILE A 157 -4.35 -0.39 -16.85
CA ILE A 157 -3.68 -0.48 -15.56
C ILE A 157 -2.94 -1.81 -15.49
N ASP A 158 -1.63 -1.75 -15.27
CA ASP A 158 -0.80 -2.93 -15.12
C ASP A 158 -1.08 -3.64 -13.80
N ALA A 159 -1.30 -4.94 -13.86
CA ALA A 159 -1.65 -5.74 -12.70
C ALA A 159 -1.07 -7.14 -12.75
N THR A 160 -0.80 -7.71 -11.58
CA THR A 160 -0.36 -9.10 -11.43
C THR A 160 -1.23 -9.80 -10.39
N TYR A 161 -1.74 -10.97 -10.73
CA TYR A 161 -2.37 -11.86 -9.76
C TYR A 161 -1.29 -12.46 -8.85
N VAL A 162 -1.37 -12.19 -7.57
CA VAL A 162 -0.53 -12.81 -6.56
C VAL A 162 -1.31 -13.93 -5.88
N LEU A 163 -0.62 -15.02 -5.57
CA LEU A 163 -1.22 -16.26 -5.13
C LEU A 163 -2.24 -16.04 -4.02
N SER A 164 -3.41 -16.61 -4.22
CA SER A 164 -4.49 -16.63 -3.26
C SER A 164 -4.02 -17.15 -1.88
N LEU A 165 -4.48 -16.51 -0.83
CA LEU A 165 -4.29 -16.89 0.58
C LEU A 165 -4.79 -18.32 0.93
N ILE A 166 -5.36 -19.06 -0.04
CA ILE A 166 -5.91 -20.42 0.13
C ILE A 166 -4.80 -21.47 0.31
N HIS A 167 -3.54 -21.09 0.08
CA HIS A 167 -2.39 -22.01 0.21
C HIS A 167 -1.51 -21.74 1.44
N ILE A 168 -2.06 -21.08 2.44
CA ILE A 168 -1.42 -20.90 3.75
C ILE A 168 -1.99 -21.91 4.73
#